data_58da879836260c2c39401d0e6b9655bc
#
_entry.id   58da879836260c2c39401d0e6b9655bc
#
_cell.length_a   1.000
_cell.length_b   1.000
_cell.length_c   1.000
_cell.angle_alpha   90.00
_cell.angle_beta   90.00
_cell.angle_gamma   90.00
#
_symmetry.space_group_name_H-M   'P 1'
#
loop_
_entity.id
_entity.type
_entity.pdbx_description
1 polymer ?
#
loop_
_entity_poly.entity_id
_entity_poly.type
_entity_poly.pdbx_seq_one_letter_code
_entity_poly.pdbx_strand_id
1 'polypeptide(L)' 'MPTVIKIDGFRFFFYSNEHLPKHIHIEKAEKTAKFNIYFIELVKSSRFNASELKQIRNLVEENQELLIQKWDEFFSN' A
#
# COMPACT_ATOMS: atom_id res chain seq x y z
N MET A 1 3.23 3.15 13.51
CA MET A 1 2.79 2.97 12.12
C MET A 1 1.64 1.99 12.08
N PRO A 2 0.48 2.44 11.66
CA PRO A 2 -0.67 1.54 11.63
C PRO A 2 -0.54 0.53 10.48
N THR A 3 -0.72 -0.73 10.83
CA THR A 3 -0.88 -1.78 9.85
C THR A 3 -2.34 -1.79 9.43
N VAL A 4 -2.60 -1.70 8.14
CA VAL A 4 -3.95 -1.73 7.62
C VAL A 4 -4.42 -3.17 7.47
N ILE A 5 -3.69 -3.95 6.68
CA ILE A 5 -3.99 -5.38 6.49
C ILE A 5 -2.71 -6.14 6.23
N LYS A 6 -2.78 -7.45 6.44
CA LYS A 6 -1.72 -8.38 6.04
C LYS A 6 -2.34 -9.45 5.18
N ILE A 7 -1.83 -9.60 3.96
CA ILE A 7 -2.35 -10.56 2.98
C ILE A 7 -1.18 -11.22 2.30
N ASP A 8 -1.19 -12.56 2.24
CA ASP A 8 -0.19 -13.35 1.50
C ASP A 8 1.24 -13.01 1.90
N GLY A 9 1.44 -12.68 3.17
CA GLY A 9 2.74 -12.32 3.68
C GLY A 9 3.15 -10.88 3.46
N PHE A 10 2.34 -10.11 2.74
CA PHE A 10 2.59 -8.68 2.54
C PHE A 10 1.91 -7.88 3.64
N ARG A 11 2.63 -6.91 4.19
CA ARG A 11 2.08 -5.98 5.17
C ARG A 11 1.78 -4.66 4.48
N PHE A 12 0.53 -4.20 4.57
CA PHE A 12 0.07 -2.93 4.00
C PHE A 12 -0.07 -1.95 5.15
N PHE A 13 0.59 -0.79 5.05
CA PHE A 13 0.62 0.12 6.18
C PHE A 13 0.79 1.57 5.74
N PHE A 14 0.46 2.51 6.66
CA PHE A 14 0.73 3.93 6.50
C PHE A 14 1.77 4.35 7.53
N TYR A 15 2.58 5.34 7.18
CA TYR A 15 3.36 6.07 8.17
C TYR A 15 2.46 7.12 8.82
N SER A 16 2.88 7.66 9.96
CA SER A 16 2.05 8.60 10.71
C SER A 16 1.96 9.98 10.06
N ASN A 17 2.92 10.33 9.22
CA ASN A 17 2.97 11.64 8.55
C ASN A 17 2.97 11.44 7.04
N GLU A 18 1.78 11.26 6.47
CA GLU A 18 1.66 11.06 5.03
C GLU A 18 1.05 12.30 4.38
N HIS A 19 1.36 12.45 3.10
CA HIS A 19 0.86 13.56 2.28
C HIS A 19 0.14 13.01 1.05
N LEU A 20 -0.79 13.81 0.53
CA LEU A 20 -1.45 13.45 -0.73
C LEU A 20 -0.40 13.37 -1.85
N PRO A 21 -0.65 12.54 -2.85
CA PRO A 21 -1.87 11.75 -3.07
C PRO A 21 -1.96 10.55 -2.15
N LYS A 22 -3.19 10.03 -1.99
CA LYS A 22 -3.43 8.85 -1.14
C LYS A 22 -2.60 7.67 -1.64
N HIS A 23 -1.91 7.00 -0.72
CA HIS A 23 -1.02 5.91 -1.09
C HIS A 23 -0.91 4.90 0.04
N ILE A 24 -0.28 3.77 -0.27
CA ILE A 24 -0.09 2.67 0.69
C ILE A 24 1.33 2.16 0.55
N HIS A 25 1.93 1.81 1.68
CA HIS A 25 3.23 1.17 1.72
C HIS A 25 3.04 -0.33 1.91
N ILE A 26 3.85 -1.11 1.23
CA ILE A 26 3.82 -2.56 1.32
C ILE A 26 5.22 -3.06 1.64
N GLU A 27 5.31 -4.00 2.57
CA GLU A 27 6.59 -4.62 2.86
C GLU A 27 6.45 -6.12 3.04
N LYS A 28 7.53 -6.82 2.73
CA LYS A 28 7.66 -8.25 2.97
C LYS A 28 9.15 -8.51 3.13
N ALA A 29 9.56 -8.90 4.35
CA ALA A 29 10.97 -9.03 4.69
C ALA A 29 11.70 -7.72 4.41
N GLU A 30 12.71 -7.72 3.55
CA GLU A 30 13.51 -6.52 3.23
C GLU A 30 12.98 -5.78 2.01
N LYS A 31 11.89 -6.25 1.42
CA LYS A 31 11.34 -5.70 0.19
C LYS A 31 10.28 -4.67 0.51
N THR A 32 10.25 -3.58 -0.23
CA THR A 32 9.29 -2.51 0.00
C THR A 32 8.72 -2.00 -1.31
N ALA A 33 7.51 -1.43 -1.24
CA ALA A 33 6.88 -0.78 -2.38
C ALA A 33 5.94 0.30 -1.88
N LYS A 34 5.64 1.25 -2.76
CA LYS A 34 4.68 2.32 -2.50
C LYS A 34 3.78 2.44 -3.71
N PHE A 35 2.47 2.33 -3.50
CA PHE A 35 1.48 2.46 -4.56
C PHE A 35 0.53 3.60 -4.24
N ASN A 36 0.22 4.42 -5.23
CA ASN A 36 -0.93 5.32 -5.13
C ASN A 36 -2.18 4.46 -5.20
N ILE A 37 -3.21 4.81 -4.41
CA ILE A 37 -4.39 3.96 -4.29
C ILE A 37 -5.64 4.52 -4.94
N TYR A 38 -5.73 5.82 -5.14
CA TYR A 38 -6.88 6.39 -5.85
C TYR A 38 -6.78 6.06 -7.36
N PHE A 39 -5.65 6.41 -7.97
CA PHE A 39 -5.25 5.85 -9.26
C PHE A 39 -4.17 4.85 -8.94
N ILE A 40 -4.42 3.57 -9.18
CA ILE A 40 -3.49 2.53 -8.77
C ILE A 40 -2.25 2.59 -9.64
N GLU A 41 -1.14 3.00 -9.03
CA GLU A 41 0.08 3.29 -9.72
C GLU A 41 1.27 3.01 -8.81
N LEU A 42 2.24 2.27 -9.31
CA LEU A 42 3.48 2.03 -8.57
C LEU A 42 4.30 3.32 -8.55
N VAL A 43 4.60 3.80 -7.35
CA VAL A 43 5.43 4.99 -7.19
C VAL A 43 6.90 4.62 -7.12
N LYS A 44 7.22 3.64 -6.27
CA LYS A 44 8.59 3.14 -6.17
C LYS A 44 8.58 1.77 -5.51
N SER A 45 9.66 1.03 -5.69
CA SER A 45 9.82 -0.25 -5.04
C SER A 45 11.30 -0.55 -4.87
N SER A 46 11.60 -1.44 -3.93
CA SER A 46 12.95 -1.91 -3.67
C SER A 46 12.89 -3.41 -3.42
N ARG A 47 13.65 -4.17 -4.21
CA ARG A 47 13.88 -5.61 -4.07
C ARG A 47 12.73 -6.51 -4.48
N PHE A 48 11.53 -6.01 -4.70
CA PHE A 48 10.45 -6.82 -5.28
C PHE A 48 10.74 -7.09 -6.75
N ASN A 49 10.50 -8.32 -7.20
CA ASN A 49 10.60 -8.63 -8.63
C ASN A 49 9.28 -8.33 -9.33
N ALA A 50 9.26 -8.45 -10.66
CA ALA A 50 8.08 -8.11 -11.45
C ALA A 50 6.86 -8.94 -11.08
N SER A 51 7.05 -10.22 -10.79
CA SER A 51 5.97 -11.11 -10.40
C SER A 51 5.36 -10.66 -9.07
N GLU A 52 6.20 -10.31 -8.12
CA GLU A 52 5.75 -9.84 -6.81
C GLU A 52 5.00 -8.52 -6.94
N LEU A 53 5.51 -7.60 -7.76
CA LEU A 53 4.84 -6.31 -7.97
C LEU A 53 3.48 -6.49 -8.63
N LYS A 54 3.36 -7.45 -9.54
CA LYS A 54 2.07 -7.76 -10.15
C LYS A 54 1.08 -8.29 -9.11
N GLN A 55 1.55 -9.19 -8.24
CA GLN A 55 0.73 -9.72 -7.16
C GLN A 55 0.27 -8.60 -6.22
N ILE A 56 1.19 -7.70 -5.85
CA ILE A 56 0.86 -6.57 -4.99
C ILE A 56 -0.17 -5.66 -5.66
N ARG A 57 0.02 -5.36 -6.95
CA ARG A 57 -0.94 -4.53 -7.69
C ARG A 57 -2.33 -5.15 -7.66
N ASN A 58 -2.43 -6.46 -7.87
CA ASN A 58 -3.72 -7.14 -7.82
C ASN A 58 -4.35 -7.01 -6.43
N LEU A 59 -3.56 -7.14 -5.38
CA LEU A 59 -4.06 -6.99 -4.01
C LEU A 59 -4.50 -5.56 -3.73
N VAL A 60 -3.78 -4.57 -4.24
CA VAL A 60 -4.17 -3.17 -4.09
C VAL A 60 -5.49 -2.93 -4.80
N GLU A 61 -5.64 -3.46 -6.02
CA GLU A 61 -6.89 -3.31 -6.78
C GLU A 61 -8.06 -3.96 -6.06
N GLU A 62 -7.87 -5.16 -5.55
CA GLU A 62 -8.93 -5.89 -4.85
C GLU A 62 -9.35 -5.21 -3.55
N ASN A 63 -8.46 -4.48 -2.93
CA ASN A 63 -8.70 -3.85 -1.64
C ASN A 63 -8.77 -2.32 -1.73
N GLN A 64 -8.91 -1.78 -2.93
CA GLN A 64 -8.84 -0.34 -3.15
C GLN A 64 -9.80 0.45 -2.26
N GLU A 65 -11.05 0.03 -2.20
CA GLU A 65 -12.04 0.75 -1.40
C GLU A 65 -11.68 0.74 0.08
N LEU A 66 -11.24 -0.41 0.57
CA LEU A 66 -10.81 -0.53 1.95
C LEU A 66 -9.62 0.36 2.24
N LEU A 67 -8.64 0.36 1.34
CA LEU A 67 -7.42 1.15 1.54
C LEU A 67 -7.73 2.65 1.54
N ILE A 68 -8.61 3.10 0.65
CA ILE A 68 -9.01 4.51 0.62
C ILE A 68 -9.80 4.86 1.88
N GLN A 69 -10.70 3.98 2.31
CA GLN A 69 -11.46 4.20 3.54
C GLN A 69 -10.52 4.32 4.74
N LYS A 70 -9.54 3.44 4.83
CA LYS A 70 -8.58 3.48 5.95
C LYS A 70 -7.71 4.73 5.91
N TRP A 71 -7.31 5.16 4.72
CA TRP A 71 -6.59 6.41 4.58
C TRP A 71 -7.43 7.57 5.12
N ASP A 72 -8.70 7.65 4.69
CA ASP A 72 -9.58 8.73 5.11
C ASP A 72 -9.82 8.71 6.61
N GLU A 73 -10.00 7.53 7.20
CA GLU A 73 -10.20 7.40 8.64
C GLU A 73 -8.96 7.83 9.42
N PHE A 74 -7.77 7.48 8.91
CA PHE A 74 -6.54 7.73 9.65
C PHE A 74 -6.07 9.18 9.53
N PHE A 75 -6.26 9.79 8.36
CA PHE A 75 -5.74 11.13 8.08
C PHE A 75 -6.80 12.23 8.05
N SER A 76 -8.06 11.88 8.17
CA SER A 76 -9.10 12.90 8.21
C SER A 76 -9.17 13.50 9.60
N ASN A 77 -9.54 14.75 9.65
CA ASN A 77 -9.70 15.46 10.91
C ASN A 77 -11.12 15.95 11.07
#